data_3925244f7cebb58a20698b346de41299
#
_entry.id   3925244f7cebb58a20698b346de41299
#
_cell.length_a   1.000
_cell.length_b   1.000
_cell.length_c   1.000
_cell.angle_alpha   90.00
_cell.angle_beta   90.00
_cell.angle_gamma   90.00
#
_symmetry.space_group_name_H-M   'P 1'
#
loop_
_entity.id
_entity.type
_entity.pdbx_description
1 polymer ?
#
loop_
_entity_poly.entity_id
_entity_poly.type
_entity_poly.pdbx_seq_one_letter_code
_entity_poly.pdbx_strand_id
1 'polypeptide(L)'
;VDLKDLAPYMYPTKEELDTIGAISLSLGNYVPWDQEKQTEIIKKELGWQEDEVESLYPNTLSFDKVECMFTGIRDYIKLLKRGFSRITHRTTIDIKQGKITRDEAIKLIDKYEKRKPRSLSVFLEYIDMPEDEFNDICLKHVVPPAKPVDPKTIPDGDKLWDQDLWFRDAEK
;
A
#
# COMPACT_ATOMS: atom_id res chain seq x y z
N VAL A 1 12.96 27.02 -10.47
CA VAL A 1 13.58 25.94 -11.23
C VAL A 1 13.38 26.26 -12.70
N ASP A 2 14.49 26.43 -13.44
CA ASP A 2 14.42 26.70 -14.89
C ASP A 2 14.08 25.37 -15.61
N LEU A 3 13.34 25.48 -16.73
CA LEU A 3 13.03 24.31 -17.58
C LEU A 3 14.29 23.59 -18.06
N LYS A 4 15.40 24.32 -18.22
CA LYS A 4 16.70 23.75 -18.57
C LYS A 4 17.24 22.77 -17.49
N ASP A 5 16.94 23.04 -16.21
CA ASP A 5 17.36 22.19 -15.10
C ASP A 5 16.54 20.88 -15.05
N LEU A 6 15.34 20.91 -15.64
CA LEU A 6 14.45 19.75 -15.72
C LEU A 6 14.72 18.87 -16.95
N ALA A 7 15.41 19.39 -17.98
CA ALA A 7 15.64 18.69 -19.23
C ALA A 7 16.21 17.26 -19.06
N PRO A 8 17.18 16.99 -18.15
CA PRO A 8 17.69 15.63 -17.92
C PRO A 8 16.66 14.66 -17.32
N TYR A 9 15.57 15.18 -16.75
CA TYR A 9 14.51 14.41 -16.10
C TYR A 9 13.21 14.34 -16.92
N MET A 10 13.20 14.99 -18.09
CA MET A 10 12.05 14.93 -18.99
C MET A 10 12.08 13.66 -19.83
N TYR A 11 10.92 13.09 -20.09
CA TYR A 11 10.82 11.96 -21.01
C TYR A 11 11.21 12.41 -22.42
N PRO A 12 12.03 11.63 -23.14
CA PRO A 12 12.43 11.96 -24.51
C PRO A 12 11.25 12.13 -25.44
N THR A 13 11.39 13.00 -26.42
CA THR A 13 10.41 13.14 -27.49
C THR A 13 10.33 11.88 -28.35
N LYS A 14 9.27 11.72 -29.12
CA LYS A 14 9.12 10.60 -30.03
C LYS A 14 10.24 10.58 -31.06
N GLU A 15 10.64 11.73 -31.60
CA GLU A 15 11.70 11.89 -32.59
C GLU A 15 13.06 11.45 -32.03
N GLU A 16 13.35 11.81 -30.77
CA GLU A 16 14.57 11.36 -30.09
C GLU A 16 14.58 9.84 -29.88
N LEU A 17 13.45 9.26 -29.44
CA LEU A 17 13.32 7.80 -29.28
C LEU A 17 13.45 7.06 -30.62
N ASP A 18 12.83 7.56 -31.67
CA ASP A 18 12.92 6.98 -33.02
C ASP A 18 14.36 7.05 -33.56
N THR A 19 15.10 8.15 -33.26
CA THR A 19 16.49 8.34 -33.69
C THR A 19 17.43 7.32 -33.06
N ILE A 20 17.26 6.97 -31.79
CA ILE A 20 18.09 5.99 -31.08
C ILE A 20 17.59 4.55 -31.27
N GLY A 21 16.45 4.35 -31.92
CA GLY A 21 15.85 3.04 -32.11
C GLY A 21 15.39 2.37 -30.80
N ALA A 22 15.02 3.16 -29.78
CA ALA A 22 14.60 2.63 -28.50
C ALA A 22 13.25 1.90 -28.62
N ILE A 23 13.20 0.67 -28.10
CA ILE A 23 11.98 -0.13 -28.04
C ILE A 23 11.67 -0.42 -26.58
N SER A 24 10.47 -0.01 -26.13
CA SER A 24 9.97 -0.36 -24.80
C SER A 24 9.15 -1.64 -24.86
N LEU A 25 9.57 -2.65 -24.10
CA LEU A 25 8.86 -3.92 -23.99
C LEU A 25 8.31 -4.09 -22.57
N SER A 26 7.04 -4.45 -22.48
CA SER A 26 6.44 -4.83 -21.22
C SER A 26 6.65 -6.33 -20.99
N LEU A 27 7.43 -6.69 -19.98
CA LEU A 27 7.72 -8.11 -19.66
C LEU A 27 6.44 -8.91 -19.42
N GLY A 28 5.40 -8.31 -18.84
CA GLY A 28 4.11 -8.96 -18.58
C GLY A 28 3.36 -9.40 -19.85
N ASN A 29 3.77 -8.94 -21.05
CA ASN A 29 3.22 -9.44 -22.31
C ASN A 29 3.79 -10.80 -22.73
N TYR A 30 4.92 -11.18 -22.15
CA TYR A 30 5.68 -12.40 -22.52
C TYR A 30 5.70 -13.43 -21.38
N VAL A 31 5.67 -12.97 -20.15
CA VAL A 31 5.75 -13.81 -18.95
C VAL A 31 4.58 -13.48 -18.03
N PRO A 32 3.81 -14.49 -17.59
CA PRO A 32 2.76 -14.26 -16.59
C PRO A 32 3.33 -13.64 -15.33
N TRP A 33 2.71 -12.54 -14.87
CA TRP A 33 3.09 -11.87 -13.64
C TRP A 33 2.47 -12.57 -12.44
N ASP A 34 3.29 -13.29 -11.68
CA ASP A 34 2.89 -14.00 -10.47
C ASP A 34 3.81 -13.60 -9.31
N GLN A 35 3.31 -12.70 -8.47
CA GLN A 35 4.09 -12.15 -7.35
C GLN A 35 4.46 -13.23 -6.32
N GLU A 36 3.61 -14.23 -6.10
CA GLU A 36 3.88 -15.29 -5.12
C GLU A 36 5.03 -16.18 -5.58
N LYS A 37 4.99 -16.62 -6.85
CA LYS A 37 6.12 -17.37 -7.43
C LYS A 37 7.41 -16.59 -7.45
N GLN A 38 7.34 -15.29 -7.75
CA GLN A 38 8.52 -14.42 -7.71
C GLN A 38 9.07 -14.33 -6.28
N THR A 39 8.19 -14.21 -5.29
CA THR A 39 8.58 -14.18 -3.87
C THR A 39 9.23 -15.48 -3.43
N GLU A 40 8.69 -16.63 -3.82
CA GLU A 40 9.30 -17.94 -3.56
C GLU A 40 10.71 -18.04 -4.16
N ILE A 41 10.88 -17.55 -5.38
CA ILE A 41 12.20 -17.54 -6.04
C ILE A 41 13.20 -16.66 -5.28
N ILE A 42 12.82 -15.42 -4.94
CA ILE A 42 13.75 -14.52 -4.24
C ILE A 42 14.07 -14.97 -2.83
N LYS A 43 13.12 -15.60 -2.13
CA LYS A 43 13.37 -16.24 -0.83
C LYS A 43 14.43 -17.35 -0.97
N LYS A 44 14.25 -18.21 -1.96
CA LYS A 44 15.14 -19.36 -2.18
C LYS A 44 16.52 -18.96 -2.71
N GLU A 45 16.57 -18.08 -3.70
CA GLU A 45 17.81 -17.77 -4.42
C GLU A 45 18.61 -16.63 -3.78
N LEU A 46 17.94 -15.68 -3.13
CA LEU A 46 18.56 -14.47 -2.57
C LEU A 46 18.49 -14.40 -1.04
N GLY A 47 17.83 -15.35 -0.38
CA GLY A 47 17.65 -15.31 1.07
C GLY A 47 16.78 -14.16 1.56
N TRP A 48 15.92 -13.61 0.69
CA TRP A 48 15.02 -12.52 1.07
C TRP A 48 14.04 -12.98 2.16
N GLN A 49 13.83 -12.13 3.15
CA GLN A 49 12.91 -12.39 4.25
C GLN A 49 11.65 -11.52 4.10
N GLU A 50 10.52 -12.13 4.41
CA GLU A 50 9.25 -11.43 4.51
C GLU A 50 9.08 -10.80 5.89
N ASP A 51 8.16 -9.84 5.98
CA ASP A 51 7.75 -9.25 7.23
C ASP A 51 6.23 -9.14 7.30
N GLU A 52 5.68 -8.96 8.50
CA GLU A 52 4.26 -8.68 8.69
C GLU A 52 3.94 -7.26 8.29
N VAL A 53 2.89 -7.09 7.51
CA VAL A 53 2.45 -5.78 7.03
C VAL A 53 1.13 -5.41 7.69
N GLU A 54 1.11 -4.24 8.29
CA GLU A 54 -0.10 -3.67 8.88
C GLU A 54 -1.21 -3.46 7.84
N SER A 55 -2.46 -3.53 8.28
CA SER A 55 -3.64 -3.28 7.44
C SER A 55 -3.88 -4.33 6.33
N LEU A 56 -3.44 -5.56 6.57
CA LEU A 56 -3.80 -6.73 5.78
C LEU A 56 -4.48 -7.79 6.64
N TYR A 57 -5.08 -8.78 6.03
CA TYR A 57 -5.58 -9.94 6.74
C TYR A 57 -4.47 -10.99 6.88
N PRO A 58 -4.50 -11.83 7.94
CA PRO A 58 -3.47 -12.82 8.20
C PRO A 58 -3.19 -13.74 7.01
N ASN A 59 -1.95 -14.19 6.88
CA ASN A 59 -1.46 -15.06 5.81
C ASN A 59 -1.56 -14.47 4.40
N THR A 60 -1.56 -13.15 4.29
CA THR A 60 -1.58 -12.46 3.00
C THR A 60 -0.27 -11.71 2.83
N LEU A 61 0.35 -11.92 1.67
CA LEU A 61 1.41 -11.09 1.08
C LEU A 61 2.30 -10.36 2.08
N SER A 62 3.03 -11.10 2.89
CA SER A 62 4.11 -10.59 3.75
C SER A 62 5.27 -9.95 2.98
N PHE A 63 5.14 -9.81 1.67
CA PHE A 63 6.12 -9.18 0.77
C PHE A 63 5.63 -7.86 0.16
N ASP A 64 4.36 -7.47 0.35
CA ASP A 64 3.81 -6.26 -0.30
C ASP A 64 3.96 -5.04 0.60
N LYS A 65 4.85 -4.14 0.22
CA LYS A 65 5.06 -2.87 0.92
C LYS A 65 5.70 -3.00 2.32
N VAL A 66 6.60 -3.95 2.47
CA VAL A 66 7.37 -4.16 3.71
C VAL A 66 8.40 -3.07 3.98
N GLU A 67 8.73 -2.27 2.97
CA GLU A 67 9.76 -1.23 3.04
C GLU A 67 9.36 0.02 3.81
N CYS A 68 8.09 0.18 4.16
CA CYS A 68 7.61 1.41 4.79
C CYS A 68 6.60 1.13 5.90
N MET A 69 6.96 1.49 7.13
CA MET A 69 6.11 1.37 8.31
C MET A 69 4.83 2.22 8.21
N PHE A 70 4.81 3.27 7.39
CA PHE A 70 3.64 4.15 7.23
C PHE A 70 2.71 3.72 6.09
N THR A 71 2.86 2.52 5.58
CA THR A 71 1.95 2.00 4.55
C THR A 71 0.51 1.93 5.06
N GLY A 72 0.30 1.55 6.33
CA GLY A 72 -1.01 1.54 6.97
C GLY A 72 -1.67 2.92 6.97
N ILE A 73 -0.89 4.00 7.18
CA ILE A 73 -1.40 5.38 7.15
C ILE A 73 -1.94 5.74 5.77
N ARG A 74 -1.20 5.40 4.71
CA ARG A 74 -1.65 5.63 3.33
C ARG A 74 -2.96 4.90 3.04
N ASP A 75 -3.09 3.68 3.52
CA ASP A 75 -4.29 2.88 3.34
C ASP A 75 -5.46 3.45 4.16
N TYR A 76 -5.21 3.97 5.36
CA TYR A 76 -6.19 4.66 6.19
C TYR A 76 -6.67 5.98 5.55
N ILE A 77 -5.76 6.81 5.05
CA ILE A 77 -6.11 8.01 4.29
C ILE A 77 -6.98 7.64 3.08
N LYS A 78 -6.66 6.57 2.39
CA LYS A 78 -7.44 6.07 1.26
C LYS A 78 -8.84 5.61 1.69
N LEU A 79 -8.95 4.94 2.84
CA LEU A 79 -10.25 4.56 3.42
C LEU A 79 -11.11 5.79 3.71
N LEU A 80 -10.57 6.80 4.38
CA LEU A 80 -11.30 8.03 4.70
C LEU A 80 -11.74 8.79 3.44
N LYS A 81 -10.87 8.86 2.43
CA LYS A 81 -11.12 9.63 1.20
C LYS A 81 -11.97 8.90 0.17
N ARG A 82 -11.89 7.58 0.08
CA ARG A 82 -12.49 6.78 -1.00
C ARG A 82 -13.43 5.68 -0.52
N GLY A 83 -13.53 5.45 0.79
CA GLY A 83 -14.40 4.46 1.40
C GLY A 83 -13.89 3.00 1.27
N PHE A 84 -12.65 2.79 0.79
CA PHE A 84 -12.02 1.48 0.72
C PHE A 84 -10.50 1.58 0.84
N SER A 85 -9.85 0.50 1.27
CA SER A 85 -8.40 0.46 1.46
C SER A 85 -7.71 -0.66 0.65
N ARG A 86 -6.61 -1.16 1.16
CA ARG A 86 -5.83 -2.24 0.54
C ARG A 86 -6.58 -3.56 0.55
N ILE A 87 -7.43 -3.84 1.56
CA ILE A 87 -8.17 -5.10 1.67
C ILE A 87 -9.07 -5.30 0.45
N THR A 88 -9.90 -4.31 0.10
CA THR A 88 -10.73 -4.36 -1.12
C THR A 88 -9.87 -4.53 -2.38
N HIS A 89 -8.74 -3.83 -2.46
CA HIS A 89 -7.85 -3.96 -3.61
C HIS A 89 -7.27 -5.38 -3.72
N ARG A 90 -6.77 -5.92 -2.61
CA ARG A 90 -6.17 -7.26 -2.58
C ARG A 90 -7.19 -8.36 -2.88
N THR A 91 -8.34 -8.33 -2.20
CA THR A 91 -9.40 -9.34 -2.44
C THR A 91 -9.90 -9.31 -3.88
N THR A 92 -9.91 -8.13 -4.53
CA THR A 92 -10.23 -8.02 -5.97
C THR A 92 -9.20 -8.74 -6.85
N ILE A 93 -7.92 -8.66 -6.51
CA ILE A 93 -6.86 -9.39 -7.22
C ILE A 93 -7.05 -10.91 -7.00
N ASP A 94 -7.30 -11.33 -5.77
CA ASP A 94 -7.47 -12.74 -5.42
C ASP A 94 -8.70 -13.37 -6.12
N ILE A 95 -9.80 -12.61 -6.24
CA ILE A 95 -10.96 -13.05 -7.07
C ILE A 95 -10.56 -13.21 -8.53
N LYS A 96 -9.86 -12.24 -9.11
CA LYS A 96 -9.41 -12.29 -10.51
C LYS A 96 -8.46 -13.46 -10.78
N GLN A 97 -7.69 -13.86 -9.79
CA GLN A 97 -6.79 -15.01 -9.84
C GLN A 97 -7.48 -16.34 -9.51
N GLY A 98 -8.76 -16.32 -9.18
CA GLY A 98 -9.51 -17.52 -8.82
C GLY A 98 -9.15 -18.12 -7.46
N LYS A 99 -8.46 -17.36 -6.59
CA LYS A 99 -8.02 -17.83 -5.26
C LYS A 99 -9.13 -17.84 -4.23
N ILE A 100 -10.02 -16.85 -4.31
CA ILE A 100 -11.17 -16.72 -3.42
C ILE A 100 -12.43 -16.38 -4.22
N THR A 101 -13.58 -16.70 -3.67
CA THR A 101 -14.87 -16.29 -4.19
C THR A 101 -15.22 -14.87 -3.78
N ARG A 102 -16.22 -14.27 -4.44
CA ARG A 102 -16.73 -12.94 -4.06
C ARG A 102 -17.28 -12.92 -2.63
N ASP A 103 -17.96 -13.98 -2.20
CA ASP A 103 -18.57 -14.06 -0.87
C ASP A 103 -17.50 -14.15 0.24
N GLU A 104 -16.41 -14.87 -0.01
CA GLU A 104 -15.24 -14.89 0.88
C GLU A 104 -14.57 -13.51 0.95
N ALA A 105 -14.41 -12.84 -0.18
CA ALA A 105 -13.86 -11.49 -0.24
C ALA A 105 -14.69 -10.49 0.58
N ILE A 106 -16.03 -10.54 0.49
CA ILE A 106 -16.91 -9.68 1.28
C ILE A 106 -16.70 -9.91 2.78
N LYS A 107 -16.61 -11.16 3.22
CA LYS A 107 -16.34 -11.47 4.64
C LYS A 107 -14.98 -10.92 5.12
N LEU A 108 -13.96 -10.99 4.28
CA LEU A 108 -12.63 -10.42 4.58
C LEU A 108 -12.70 -8.89 4.66
N ILE A 109 -13.38 -8.24 3.72
CA ILE A 109 -13.58 -6.79 3.71
C ILE A 109 -14.33 -6.35 4.97
N ASP A 110 -15.45 -6.98 5.31
CA ASP A 110 -16.24 -6.65 6.50
C ASP A 110 -15.42 -6.77 7.79
N LYS A 111 -14.53 -7.76 7.85
CA LYS A 111 -13.72 -8.02 9.04
C LYS A 111 -12.50 -7.11 9.15
N TYR A 112 -11.82 -6.77 8.06
CA TYR A 112 -10.49 -6.16 8.11
C TYR A 112 -10.40 -4.77 7.47
N GLU A 113 -11.34 -4.36 6.59
CA GLU A 113 -11.22 -3.12 5.83
C GLU A 113 -11.23 -1.88 6.72
N LYS A 114 -12.16 -1.79 7.67
CA LYS A 114 -12.35 -0.61 8.50
C LYS A 114 -11.58 -0.75 9.80
N ARG A 115 -10.27 -0.56 9.72
CA ARG A 115 -9.39 -0.61 10.88
C ARG A 115 -8.45 0.60 10.88
N LYS A 116 -8.27 1.19 12.06
CA LYS A 116 -7.31 2.26 12.26
C LYS A 116 -5.91 1.62 12.40
N PRO A 117 -4.92 2.06 11.61
CA PRO A 117 -3.58 1.46 11.70
C PRO A 117 -2.91 1.81 13.04
N ARG A 118 -2.16 0.87 13.59
CA ARG A 118 -1.39 1.10 14.82
C ARG A 118 -0.28 2.13 14.64
N SER A 119 0.30 2.20 13.44
CA SER A 119 1.30 3.21 13.09
C SER A 119 0.78 4.65 13.08
N LEU A 120 -0.55 4.86 13.18
CA LEU A 120 -1.13 6.21 13.16
C LEU A 120 -0.59 7.09 14.29
N SER A 121 -0.51 6.58 15.51
CA SER A 121 0.00 7.37 16.65
C SER A 121 1.45 7.83 16.44
N VAL A 122 2.31 6.94 15.96
CA VAL A 122 3.71 7.25 15.66
C VAL A 122 3.82 8.28 14.53
N PHE A 123 2.99 8.14 13.50
CA PHE A 123 2.95 9.10 12.39
C PHE A 123 2.49 10.48 12.85
N LEU A 124 1.43 10.55 13.66
CA LEU A 124 0.90 11.81 14.17
C LEU A 124 1.91 12.52 15.09
N GLU A 125 2.61 11.78 15.93
CA GLU A 125 3.73 12.30 16.73
C GLU A 125 4.85 12.86 15.83
N TYR A 126 5.22 12.12 14.77
CA TYR A 126 6.26 12.56 13.83
C TYR A 126 5.91 13.86 13.11
N ILE A 127 4.65 14.08 12.75
CA ILE A 127 4.21 15.31 12.05
C ILE A 127 3.71 16.39 13.01
N ASP A 128 3.75 16.15 14.32
CA ASP A 128 3.27 17.06 15.38
C ASP A 128 1.82 17.52 15.12
N MET A 129 0.92 16.57 14.88
CA MET A 129 -0.49 16.87 14.55
C MET A 129 -1.47 16.04 15.38
N PRO A 130 -2.51 16.66 15.98
CA PRO A 130 -3.58 15.94 16.65
C PRO A 130 -4.39 15.06 15.68
N GLU A 131 -4.86 13.89 16.16
CA GLU A 131 -5.64 12.96 15.34
C GLU A 131 -6.92 13.57 14.78
N ASP A 132 -7.66 14.36 15.57
CA ASP A 132 -8.88 15.01 15.11
C ASP A 132 -8.60 15.98 13.95
N GLU A 133 -7.52 16.76 14.03
CA GLU A 133 -7.10 17.65 12.94
C GLU A 133 -6.72 16.87 11.67
N PHE A 134 -5.95 15.81 11.82
CA PHE A 134 -5.58 14.92 10.71
C PHE A 134 -6.81 14.34 10.03
N ASN A 135 -7.77 13.82 10.80
CA ASN A 135 -8.99 13.25 10.28
C ASN A 135 -9.85 14.32 9.57
N ASP A 136 -9.98 15.52 10.14
CA ASP A 136 -10.70 16.64 9.53
C ASP A 136 -10.09 17.05 8.18
N ILE A 137 -8.75 17.08 8.08
CA ILE A 137 -8.06 17.33 6.81
C ILE A 137 -8.38 16.24 5.81
N CYS A 138 -8.29 14.96 6.20
CA CYS A 138 -8.59 13.84 5.31
C CYS A 138 -10.04 13.89 4.79
N LEU A 139 -11.00 14.21 5.65
CA LEU A 139 -12.42 14.27 5.29
C LEU A 139 -12.76 15.41 4.33
N LYS A 140 -12.01 16.52 4.33
CA LYS A 140 -12.14 17.59 3.31
C LYS A 140 -11.82 17.11 1.89
N HIS A 141 -11.12 15.97 1.76
CA HIS A 141 -10.67 15.40 0.49
C HIS A 141 -11.44 14.13 0.09
N VAL A 142 -12.63 13.92 0.60
CA VAL A 142 -13.50 12.81 0.19
C VAL A 142 -13.85 12.92 -1.29
N VAL A 143 -13.67 11.82 -2.02
CA VAL A 143 -13.86 11.76 -3.49
C VAL A 143 -15.16 11.01 -3.80
N PRO A 144 -16.15 11.64 -4.48
CA PRO A 144 -17.36 10.93 -4.92
C PRO A 144 -17.00 9.69 -5.78
N PRO A 145 -17.77 8.59 -5.68
CA PRO A 145 -19.04 8.42 -4.96
C PRO A 145 -18.89 8.05 -3.47
N ALA A 146 -17.67 8.08 -2.91
CA ALA A 146 -17.47 7.81 -1.49
C ALA A 146 -18.26 8.81 -0.63
N LYS A 147 -18.74 8.30 0.50
CA LYS A 147 -19.37 9.13 1.54
C LYS A 147 -18.39 9.30 2.70
N PRO A 148 -18.40 10.45 3.38
CA PRO A 148 -17.61 10.62 4.59
C PRO A 148 -17.91 9.50 5.59
N VAL A 149 -16.83 8.94 6.16
CA VAL A 149 -16.91 7.97 7.26
C VAL A 149 -16.56 8.71 8.54
N ASP A 150 -17.27 8.47 9.62
CA ASP A 150 -16.87 9.01 10.92
C ASP A 150 -15.65 8.25 11.45
N PRO A 151 -14.46 8.88 11.54
CA PRO A 151 -13.24 8.20 12.00
C PRO A 151 -13.34 7.65 13.42
N LYS A 152 -14.20 8.23 14.26
CA LYS A 152 -14.42 7.79 15.65
C LYS A 152 -15.14 6.45 15.73
N THR A 153 -15.81 6.03 14.66
CA THR A 153 -16.45 4.71 14.56
C THR A 153 -15.53 3.62 14.04
N ILE A 154 -14.33 3.98 13.59
CA ILE A 154 -13.37 3.02 13.06
C ILE A 154 -12.57 2.43 14.22
N PRO A 155 -12.66 1.13 14.49
CA PRO A 155 -11.91 0.49 15.57
C PRO A 155 -10.42 0.45 15.26
N ASP A 156 -9.62 0.37 16.31
CA ASP A 156 -8.18 0.12 16.18
C ASP A 156 -7.94 -1.23 15.51
N GLY A 157 -6.91 -1.27 14.67
CA GLY A 157 -6.45 -2.51 14.06
C GLY A 157 -5.75 -3.42 15.05
N ASP A 158 -5.75 -4.71 14.74
CA ASP A 158 -4.94 -5.67 15.48
C ASP A 158 -3.45 -5.35 15.26
N LYS A 159 -2.63 -5.62 16.28
CA LYS A 159 -1.17 -5.46 16.19
C LYS A 159 -0.63 -6.53 15.24
N LEU A 160 -0.35 -6.14 14.00
CA LEU A 160 0.23 -7.02 12.98
C LEU A 160 1.75 -6.86 12.83
N TRP A 161 2.38 -5.92 13.53
CA TRP A 161 3.83 -5.77 13.56
C TRP A 161 4.28 -5.42 14.98
N ASP A 162 5.46 -5.90 15.33
CA ASP A 162 6.05 -5.64 16.63
C ASP A 162 6.80 -4.31 16.57
N GLN A 163 6.31 -3.30 17.29
CA GLN A 163 7.00 -2.02 17.44
C GLN A 163 8.43 -2.20 17.96
N ASP A 164 8.65 -3.22 18.77
CA ASP A 164 9.98 -3.49 19.33
C ASP A 164 10.98 -3.96 18.27
N LEU A 165 10.54 -4.46 17.13
CA LEU A 165 11.42 -4.82 16.00
C LEU A 165 12.06 -3.60 15.34
N TRP A 166 11.33 -2.50 15.23
CA TRP A 166 11.80 -1.28 14.55
C TRP A 166 12.79 -0.47 15.37
N PHE A 167 12.76 -0.62 16.70
CA PHE A 167 13.64 0.11 17.61
C PHE A 167 14.81 -0.73 18.14
N ARG A 168 14.86 -2.04 17.89
CA ARG A 168 15.95 -2.94 18.35
C ARG A 168 17.32 -2.57 17.80
N ASP A 169 17.37 -1.97 16.60
CA ASP A 169 18.65 -1.62 15.94
C ASP A 169 19.07 -0.16 16.18
N ALA A 170 18.22 0.65 16.81
CA ALA A 170 18.55 2.05 17.15
C ALA A 170 19.42 2.15 18.42
N GLU A 171 19.53 1.08 19.20
CA GLU A 171 20.34 1.01 20.44
C GLU A 171 21.67 0.24 20.27
N LYS A 172 22.03 -0.15 19.03
CA LYS A 172 23.32 -0.74 18.68
C LYS A 172 24.16 0.22 17.85
#